data_d7ac8f89b5d63ec0e0236dcae39782b4
#
_entry.id   d7ac8f89b5d63ec0e0236dcae39782b4
#
_cell.length_a   1.000
_cell.length_b   1.000
_cell.length_c   1.000
_cell.angle_alpha   90.00
_cell.angle_beta   90.00
_cell.angle_gamma   90.00
#
_symmetry.space_group_name_H-M   'P 1'
#
loop_
_entity.id
_entity.type
_entity.pdbx_description
1 polymer ?
#
loop_
_entity_poly.entity_id
_entity_poly.type
_entity_poly.pdbx_seq_one_letter_code
_entity_poly.pdbx_strand_id
1 'polypeptide(L)'
;MSIWDTLFGRTPRYTPGTEPDHSFGRYTDAYKSRENYAAWDRAVDAFEEDRFLDSCAAFLEYLRDEREDNVKWQREENRLYFEFYQGSKRVTGFADREQLRATARIARLERPDTDPLRRLTAMNYELKYSRFALDADDCLTIIFDTPVIDASPHKLYHALKEMALRADKQDDLLLEEFGGTLSPVEVTHLAPLSAEEKRLKLQFLRESIQSVIDYLGGGAINPEEHPGAVAYLLLELVYRLDYLLIPEGHTMEALERMHRMYFAREAEQPVTFKNVRLLGELQSLLRRAPEAFAEELYGGKSTFGITLPASHDRLSGLIRNELPNMDWYQDNGFPEVARAIPGYIAGYALFNYAVPPPDRDLLQLYYRVSENVYFQGLGYRQEFLGRDGRPARRPLKAAIGEIVERHRREYPRMRPVTSHLSFDNFADFGRSYLEMVGELDLSRP
;
A
#
# COMPACT_ATOMS: atom_id res chain seq x y z
N MET A 1 41.14 8.68 -12.86
CA MET A 1 39.91 7.94 -13.27
C MET A 1 39.74 6.79 -12.30
N SER A 2 38.71 6.88 -11.47
CA SER A 2 38.42 5.88 -10.42
C SER A 2 37.75 4.67 -11.05
N ILE A 3 38.06 3.47 -10.53
CA ILE A 3 37.45 2.18 -10.94
C ILE A 3 35.91 2.22 -10.87
N TRP A 4 35.35 3.13 -10.10
CA TRP A 4 33.92 3.37 -9.94
C TRP A 4 33.25 4.02 -11.17
N ASP A 5 33.99 4.78 -11.99
CA ASP A 5 33.47 5.41 -13.20
C ASP A 5 33.26 4.43 -14.36
N THR A 6 33.82 3.23 -14.24
CA THR A 6 33.77 2.18 -15.28
C THR A 6 32.62 1.20 -15.05
N LEU A 7 32.13 1.07 -13.81
CA LEU A 7 31.06 0.14 -13.43
C LEU A 7 29.65 0.76 -13.46
N PHE A 8 29.54 2.06 -13.32
CA PHE A 8 28.26 2.77 -13.38
C PHE A 8 28.33 3.80 -14.50
N GLY A 9 27.84 3.44 -15.69
CA GLY A 9 27.85 4.29 -16.88
C GLY A 9 27.41 5.74 -16.60
N ARG A 10 27.90 6.67 -17.40
CA ARG A 10 27.73 8.12 -17.32
C ARG A 10 26.42 8.57 -16.69
N THR A 11 26.52 9.15 -15.48
CA THR A 11 25.42 9.86 -14.81
C THR A 11 24.82 10.92 -15.77
N PRO A 12 23.51 10.93 -16.00
CA PRO A 12 22.85 12.00 -16.75
C PRO A 12 23.08 13.35 -16.04
N ARG A 13 23.31 14.41 -16.82
CA ARG A 13 23.46 15.77 -16.27
C ARG A 13 22.17 16.21 -15.60
N TYR A 14 22.27 16.63 -14.34
CA TYR A 14 21.22 17.16 -13.49
C TYR A 14 20.50 18.36 -14.11
N THR A 15 19.18 18.25 -14.19
CA THR A 15 18.27 19.40 -14.26
C THR A 15 17.59 19.51 -12.89
N PRO A 16 17.70 20.64 -12.16
CA PRO A 16 17.01 20.79 -10.89
C PRO A 16 15.51 20.73 -11.11
N GLY A 17 14.81 19.78 -10.48
CA GLY A 17 13.35 19.78 -10.45
C GLY A 17 12.59 18.47 -10.66
N THR A 18 13.24 17.36 -10.97
CA THR A 18 12.51 16.09 -11.15
C THR A 18 13.13 14.97 -10.34
N GLU A 19 12.71 14.85 -9.06
CA GLU A 19 12.80 13.56 -8.38
C GLU A 19 11.88 12.56 -9.09
N PRO A 20 12.22 11.25 -9.08
CA PRO A 20 11.34 10.22 -9.63
C PRO A 20 9.96 10.27 -8.98
N ASP A 21 8.89 10.10 -9.76
CA ASP A 21 7.52 10.04 -9.27
C ASP A 21 7.12 8.58 -8.98
N HIS A 22 7.73 7.98 -7.96
CA HIS A 22 7.33 6.66 -7.48
C HIS A 22 6.24 6.80 -6.43
N SER A 23 5.19 6.02 -6.57
CA SER A 23 4.21 5.81 -5.50
C SER A 23 4.77 4.80 -4.50
N PHE A 24 4.50 4.99 -3.20
CA PHE A 24 4.86 4.06 -2.14
C PHE A 24 3.66 3.74 -1.27
N GLY A 25 3.67 2.51 -0.72
CA GLY A 25 2.61 2.03 0.13
C GLY A 25 1.30 1.80 -0.59
N ARG A 26 0.28 1.55 0.19
CA ARG A 26 -1.05 1.18 -0.29
C ARG A 26 -1.83 2.42 -0.73
N TYR A 27 -2.54 2.32 -1.86
CA TYR A 27 -3.45 3.38 -2.29
C TYR A 27 -4.53 3.63 -1.25
N THR A 28 -4.94 4.88 -1.11
CA THR A 28 -6.04 5.28 -0.24
C THR A 28 -6.98 6.25 -0.94
N ASP A 29 -8.27 6.01 -0.81
CA ASP A 29 -9.37 6.87 -1.24
C ASP A 29 -10.01 7.65 -0.09
N ALA A 30 -9.41 7.64 1.10
CA ALA A 30 -9.98 8.23 2.32
C ALA A 30 -9.87 9.75 2.37
N TYR A 31 -8.85 10.33 1.75
CA TYR A 31 -8.58 11.78 1.78
C TYR A 31 -8.68 12.36 0.37
N LYS A 32 -9.91 12.48 -0.11
CA LYS A 32 -10.21 13.04 -1.43
C LYS A 32 -10.25 14.57 -1.42
N SER A 33 -10.23 15.17 -2.59
CA SER A 33 -10.31 16.62 -2.77
C SER A 33 -11.70 17.17 -2.39
N ARG A 34 -11.81 18.50 -2.22
CA ARG A 34 -13.10 19.16 -1.99
C ARG A 34 -14.05 18.96 -3.18
N GLU A 35 -13.50 18.94 -4.39
CA GLU A 35 -14.23 18.73 -5.63
C GLU A 35 -14.84 17.31 -5.68
N ASN A 36 -14.10 16.30 -5.24
CA ASN A 36 -14.63 14.94 -5.12
C ASN A 36 -15.76 14.86 -4.08
N TYR A 37 -15.59 15.48 -2.89
CA TYR A 37 -16.66 15.49 -1.90
C TYR A 37 -17.91 16.26 -2.39
N ALA A 38 -17.73 17.38 -3.09
CA ALA A 38 -18.85 18.07 -3.73
C ALA A 38 -19.52 17.23 -4.84
N ALA A 39 -18.77 16.37 -5.52
CA ALA A 39 -19.35 15.40 -6.45
C ALA A 39 -20.17 14.32 -5.74
N TRP A 40 -19.70 13.87 -4.57
CA TRP A 40 -20.48 12.96 -3.72
C TRP A 40 -21.82 13.56 -3.30
N ASP A 41 -21.82 14.80 -2.80
CA ASP A 41 -23.04 15.48 -2.39
C ASP A 41 -24.03 15.59 -3.57
N ARG A 42 -23.54 16.01 -4.75
CA ARG A 42 -24.36 16.04 -5.98
C ARG A 42 -24.90 14.65 -6.36
N ALA A 43 -24.13 13.59 -6.12
CA ALA A 43 -24.58 12.24 -6.42
C ALA A 43 -25.74 11.82 -5.51
N VAL A 44 -25.66 12.16 -4.22
CA VAL A 44 -26.72 11.87 -3.24
C VAL A 44 -27.96 12.69 -3.57
N ASP A 45 -27.84 14.01 -3.77
CA ASP A 45 -28.96 14.91 -4.11
C ASP A 45 -29.69 14.42 -5.39
N ALA A 46 -28.93 14.10 -6.43
CA ALA A 46 -29.50 13.60 -7.68
C ALA A 46 -30.24 12.26 -7.51
N PHE A 47 -29.74 11.38 -6.62
CA PHE A 47 -30.40 10.13 -6.31
C PHE A 47 -31.73 10.33 -5.59
N GLU A 48 -31.78 11.26 -4.61
CA GLU A 48 -32.99 11.60 -3.87
C GLU A 48 -34.06 12.30 -4.72
N GLU A 49 -33.62 12.93 -5.84
CA GLU A 49 -34.50 13.53 -6.84
C GLU A 49 -34.89 12.60 -7.99
N ASP A 50 -34.66 11.28 -7.88
CA ASP A 50 -34.88 10.26 -8.91
C ASP A 50 -34.12 10.49 -10.23
N ARG A 51 -33.08 11.32 -10.23
CA ARG A 51 -32.19 11.59 -11.36
C ARG A 51 -31.02 10.58 -11.38
N PHE A 52 -31.36 9.29 -11.52
CA PHE A 52 -30.40 8.19 -11.29
C PHE A 52 -29.17 8.20 -12.18
N LEU A 53 -29.28 8.57 -13.46
CA LEU A 53 -28.11 8.67 -14.35
C LEU A 53 -27.20 9.85 -13.99
N ASP A 54 -27.75 10.97 -13.50
CA ASP A 54 -26.99 12.11 -13.01
C ASP A 54 -26.26 11.72 -11.71
N SER A 55 -26.95 10.99 -10.83
CA SER A 55 -26.37 10.42 -9.62
C SER A 55 -25.17 9.51 -9.94
N CYS A 56 -25.32 8.58 -10.88
CA CYS A 56 -24.23 7.70 -11.31
C CYS A 56 -23.05 8.49 -11.89
N ALA A 57 -23.31 9.51 -12.72
CA ALA A 57 -22.23 10.35 -13.28
C ALA A 57 -21.47 11.10 -12.20
N ALA A 58 -22.17 11.75 -11.27
CA ALA A 58 -21.56 12.46 -10.15
C ALA A 58 -20.80 11.50 -9.20
N PHE A 59 -21.30 10.29 -8.99
CA PHE A 59 -20.61 9.24 -8.24
C PHE A 59 -19.28 8.83 -8.90
N LEU A 60 -19.23 8.69 -10.23
CA LEU A 60 -17.99 8.39 -10.95
C LEU A 60 -16.99 9.54 -10.88
N GLU A 61 -17.45 10.81 -10.87
CA GLU A 61 -16.59 11.96 -10.59
C GLU A 61 -16.04 11.96 -9.16
N TYR A 62 -16.82 11.51 -8.17
CA TYR A 62 -16.31 11.31 -6.81
C TYR A 62 -15.19 10.26 -6.76
N LEU A 63 -15.30 9.15 -7.51
CA LEU A 63 -14.29 8.10 -7.55
C LEU A 63 -13.01 8.53 -8.28
N ARG A 64 -13.11 9.50 -9.19
CA ARG A 64 -12.00 9.90 -10.06
C ARG A 64 -10.83 10.46 -9.26
N ASP A 65 -9.65 10.01 -9.60
CA ASP A 65 -8.36 10.54 -9.17
C ASP A 65 -7.57 10.93 -10.42
N GLU A 66 -7.27 12.23 -10.56
CA GLU A 66 -6.59 12.74 -11.76
C GLU A 66 -5.15 12.22 -11.88
N ARG A 67 -4.49 11.95 -10.76
CA ARG A 67 -3.13 11.40 -10.74
C ARG A 67 -3.12 9.94 -11.21
N GLU A 68 -4.09 9.16 -10.74
CA GLU A 68 -4.25 7.76 -11.10
C GLU A 68 -4.86 7.59 -12.51
N ASP A 69 -5.60 8.57 -13.02
CA ASP A 69 -6.40 8.44 -14.26
C ASP A 69 -7.22 7.14 -14.24
N ASN A 70 -7.88 6.91 -13.13
CA ASN A 70 -8.44 5.62 -12.73
C ASN A 70 -9.88 5.39 -13.21
N VAL A 71 -10.64 6.44 -13.54
CA VAL A 71 -12.06 6.37 -13.91
C VAL A 71 -12.31 7.10 -15.22
N LYS A 72 -13.00 6.43 -16.14
CA LYS A 72 -13.50 7.02 -17.40
C LYS A 72 -14.97 6.71 -17.55
N TRP A 73 -15.74 7.66 -18.04
CA TRP A 73 -17.13 7.44 -18.34
C TRP A 73 -17.59 8.30 -19.50
N GLN A 74 -18.66 7.80 -20.17
CA GLN A 74 -19.27 8.48 -21.33
C GLN A 74 -20.79 8.33 -21.18
N ARG A 75 -21.51 9.41 -21.41
CA ARG A 75 -22.97 9.41 -21.40
C ARG A 75 -23.53 9.52 -22.80
N GLU A 76 -24.42 8.64 -23.15
CA GLU A 76 -25.36 8.73 -24.24
C GLU A 76 -26.74 9.15 -23.71
N GLU A 77 -27.73 9.40 -24.57
CA GLU A 77 -29.02 10.00 -24.17
C GLU A 77 -29.69 9.27 -23.00
N ASN A 78 -29.73 7.92 -23.02
CA ASN A 78 -30.41 7.09 -22.04
C ASN A 78 -29.51 6.08 -21.32
N ARG A 79 -28.22 6.17 -21.52
CA ARG A 79 -27.25 5.22 -20.97
C ARG A 79 -25.93 5.91 -20.65
N LEU A 80 -25.34 5.51 -19.55
CA LEU A 80 -24.02 5.90 -19.13
C LEU A 80 -23.14 4.66 -19.15
N TYR A 81 -22.03 4.69 -19.88
CA TYR A 81 -20.99 3.68 -19.87
C TYR A 81 -19.84 4.15 -19.01
N PHE A 82 -19.20 3.24 -18.28
CA PHE A 82 -18.07 3.55 -17.47
C PHE A 82 -17.04 2.43 -17.43
N GLU A 83 -15.80 2.81 -17.16
CA GLU A 83 -14.72 1.93 -16.81
C GLU A 83 -13.90 2.54 -15.67
N PHE A 84 -13.37 1.69 -14.82
CA PHE A 84 -12.39 2.08 -13.82
C PHE A 84 -11.41 0.93 -13.57
N TYR A 85 -10.30 1.26 -12.93
CA TYR A 85 -9.17 0.36 -12.75
C TYR A 85 -8.90 0.09 -11.27
N GLN A 86 -8.51 -1.15 -10.97
CA GLN A 86 -8.05 -1.56 -9.66
C GLN A 86 -6.92 -2.57 -9.86
N GLY A 87 -5.67 -2.18 -9.50
CA GLY A 87 -4.48 -3.00 -9.74
C GLY A 87 -4.39 -3.46 -11.19
N SER A 88 -4.39 -4.77 -11.41
CA SER A 88 -4.39 -5.40 -12.73
C SER A 88 -5.75 -5.40 -13.43
N LYS A 89 -6.84 -5.10 -12.75
CA LYS A 89 -8.19 -5.30 -13.27
C LYS A 89 -8.85 -4.03 -13.80
N ARG A 90 -9.52 -4.20 -14.94
CA ARG A 90 -10.44 -3.22 -15.49
C ARG A 90 -11.86 -3.65 -15.21
N VAL A 91 -12.60 -2.81 -14.52
CA VAL A 91 -14.05 -2.95 -14.35
C VAL A 91 -14.74 -2.13 -15.42
N THR A 92 -15.65 -2.73 -16.16
CA THR A 92 -16.48 -2.06 -17.16
C THR A 92 -17.94 -2.17 -16.76
N GLY A 93 -18.76 -1.16 -17.08
CA GLY A 93 -20.15 -1.20 -16.73
C GLY A 93 -20.99 -0.20 -17.49
N PHE A 94 -22.28 -0.28 -17.24
CA PHE A 94 -23.25 0.71 -17.71
C PHE A 94 -24.36 0.94 -16.67
N ALA A 95 -24.97 2.10 -16.77
CA ALA A 95 -26.23 2.41 -16.11
C ALA A 95 -27.24 2.89 -17.16
N ASP A 96 -28.47 2.44 -17.11
CA ASP A 96 -29.59 2.93 -17.94
C ASP A 96 -30.82 3.24 -17.06
N ARG A 97 -32.00 3.35 -17.63
CA ARG A 97 -33.22 3.66 -16.90
C ARG A 97 -33.74 2.52 -16.01
N GLU A 98 -33.25 1.29 -16.23
CA GLU A 98 -33.73 0.09 -15.54
C GLU A 98 -32.68 -0.42 -14.54
N GLN A 99 -31.42 -0.47 -14.94
CA GLN A 99 -30.39 -1.15 -14.17
C GLN A 99 -29.03 -0.47 -14.26
N LEU A 100 -28.18 -0.77 -13.27
CA LEU A 100 -26.74 -0.61 -13.33
C LEU A 100 -26.10 -1.99 -13.31
N ARG A 101 -25.11 -2.20 -14.17
CA ARG A 101 -24.31 -3.43 -14.20
C ARG A 101 -22.85 -3.11 -14.36
N ALA A 102 -22.00 -3.81 -13.60
CA ALA A 102 -20.55 -3.77 -13.68
C ALA A 102 -19.99 -5.20 -13.78
N THR A 103 -18.90 -5.36 -14.53
CA THR A 103 -18.23 -6.64 -14.75
C THR A 103 -16.73 -6.46 -14.80
N ALA A 104 -15.98 -7.36 -14.15
CA ALA A 104 -14.54 -7.50 -14.30
C ALA A 104 -14.19 -8.94 -14.69
N ARG A 105 -13.39 -9.10 -15.75
CA ARG A 105 -12.83 -10.39 -16.15
C ARG A 105 -11.57 -10.68 -15.34
N ILE A 106 -11.45 -11.88 -14.81
CA ILE A 106 -10.38 -12.30 -13.91
C ILE A 106 -9.35 -13.14 -14.65
N ALA A 107 -9.79 -14.28 -15.18
CA ALA A 107 -8.95 -15.23 -15.92
C ALA A 107 -9.79 -15.96 -16.96
N ARG A 108 -9.15 -16.51 -17.98
CA ARG A 108 -9.82 -17.34 -19.01
C ARG A 108 -9.67 -18.81 -18.67
N LEU A 109 -10.77 -19.57 -18.79
CA LEU A 109 -10.76 -21.02 -18.63
C LEU A 109 -10.41 -21.66 -19.99
N GLU A 110 -9.21 -22.24 -20.10
CA GLU A 110 -8.70 -22.83 -21.33
C GLU A 110 -9.29 -24.21 -21.63
N ARG A 111 -9.77 -24.90 -20.61
CA ARG A 111 -10.42 -26.19 -20.71
C ARG A 111 -11.44 -26.36 -19.59
N PRO A 112 -12.54 -27.11 -19.81
CA PRO A 112 -13.49 -27.42 -18.75
C PRO A 112 -12.79 -28.09 -17.57
N ASP A 113 -12.84 -27.42 -16.41
CA ASP A 113 -12.29 -27.91 -15.14
C ASP A 113 -13.22 -27.50 -14.00
N THR A 114 -13.50 -28.44 -13.11
CA THR A 114 -14.40 -28.21 -11.99
C THR A 114 -13.76 -27.55 -10.81
N ASP A 115 -12.43 -27.62 -10.65
CA ASP A 115 -11.74 -27.15 -9.46
C ASP A 115 -11.73 -25.63 -9.35
N PRO A 116 -11.36 -24.83 -10.39
CA PRO A 116 -11.51 -23.38 -10.36
C PRO A 116 -12.97 -22.96 -10.11
N LEU A 117 -13.93 -23.64 -10.75
CA LEU A 117 -15.36 -23.30 -10.61
C LEU A 117 -15.87 -23.58 -9.19
N ARG A 118 -15.44 -24.68 -8.58
CA ARG A 118 -15.77 -24.99 -7.18
C ARG A 118 -15.17 -23.96 -6.24
N ARG A 119 -13.91 -23.55 -6.49
CA ARG A 119 -13.24 -22.50 -5.72
C ARG A 119 -14.04 -21.20 -5.75
N LEU A 120 -14.42 -20.73 -6.95
CA LEU A 120 -15.24 -19.52 -7.12
C LEU A 120 -16.62 -19.64 -6.47
N THR A 121 -17.28 -20.79 -6.59
CA THR A 121 -18.57 -21.03 -5.95
C THR A 121 -18.49 -20.91 -4.43
N ALA A 122 -17.41 -21.46 -3.82
CA ALA A 122 -17.18 -21.31 -2.39
C ALA A 122 -16.96 -19.84 -1.98
N MET A 123 -16.22 -19.08 -2.78
CA MET A 123 -15.95 -17.67 -2.52
C MET A 123 -17.21 -16.78 -2.61
N ASN A 124 -18.23 -17.19 -3.36
CA ASN A 124 -19.49 -16.45 -3.42
C ASN A 124 -20.20 -16.33 -2.06
N TYR A 125 -19.93 -17.23 -1.11
CA TYR A 125 -20.46 -17.11 0.25
C TYR A 125 -19.86 -15.94 1.05
N GLU A 126 -18.72 -15.44 0.64
CA GLU A 126 -18.05 -14.29 1.28
C GLU A 126 -18.49 -12.93 0.72
N LEU A 127 -19.11 -12.93 -0.47
CA LEU A 127 -19.51 -11.71 -1.17
C LEU A 127 -20.90 -11.25 -0.71
N LYS A 128 -21.07 -9.93 -0.57
CA LYS A 128 -22.33 -9.31 -0.14
C LYS A 128 -23.12 -8.70 -1.28
N TYR A 129 -22.45 -8.17 -2.28
CA TYR A 129 -23.04 -7.40 -3.37
C TYR A 129 -22.79 -8.03 -4.73
N SER A 130 -21.59 -8.53 -4.93
CA SER A 130 -21.14 -9.09 -6.20
C SER A 130 -21.18 -10.62 -6.20
N ARG A 131 -20.92 -11.22 -7.36
CA ARG A 131 -20.81 -12.68 -7.49
C ARG A 131 -19.81 -13.06 -8.57
N PHE A 132 -19.09 -14.15 -8.36
CA PHE A 132 -18.31 -14.79 -9.41
C PHE A 132 -19.23 -15.55 -10.37
N ALA A 133 -18.86 -15.51 -11.65
CA ALA A 133 -19.59 -16.18 -12.73
C ALA A 133 -18.62 -16.61 -13.85
N LEU A 134 -19.10 -17.42 -14.76
CA LEU A 134 -18.44 -17.71 -16.04
C LEU A 134 -19.21 -16.96 -17.13
N ASP A 135 -18.53 -16.20 -17.97
CA ASP A 135 -19.16 -15.50 -19.09
C ASP A 135 -19.23 -16.38 -20.36
N ALA A 136 -19.85 -15.85 -21.42
CA ALA A 136 -20.03 -16.59 -22.67
C ALA A 136 -18.72 -16.85 -23.46
N ASP A 137 -17.64 -16.15 -23.08
CA ASP A 137 -16.29 -16.30 -23.66
C ASP A 137 -15.38 -17.19 -22.81
N ASP A 138 -15.96 -18.00 -21.90
CA ASP A 138 -15.26 -18.85 -20.94
C ASP A 138 -14.32 -18.07 -20.00
N CYS A 139 -14.61 -16.79 -19.74
CA CYS A 139 -13.88 -16.02 -18.76
C CYS A 139 -14.54 -16.10 -17.38
N LEU A 140 -13.74 -16.42 -16.37
CA LEU A 140 -14.10 -16.22 -14.98
C LEU A 140 -14.25 -14.73 -14.72
N THR A 141 -15.39 -14.31 -14.24
CA THR A 141 -15.77 -12.92 -14.04
C THR A 141 -16.30 -12.69 -12.65
N ILE A 142 -16.25 -11.45 -12.17
CA ILE A 142 -17.04 -10.97 -11.06
C ILE A 142 -18.02 -9.94 -11.58
N ILE A 143 -19.27 -10.03 -11.13
CA ILE A 143 -20.40 -9.23 -11.64
C ILE A 143 -21.13 -8.60 -10.46
N PHE A 144 -21.48 -7.32 -10.63
CA PHE A 144 -22.45 -6.62 -9.79
C PHE A 144 -23.55 -6.06 -10.69
N ASP A 145 -24.80 -6.28 -10.35
CA ASP A 145 -25.96 -5.69 -11.02
C ASP A 145 -27.05 -5.33 -10.00
N THR A 146 -27.78 -4.26 -10.27
CA THR A 146 -28.85 -3.77 -9.41
C THR A 146 -29.85 -2.95 -10.23
N PRO A 147 -31.17 -2.95 -9.89
CA PRO A 147 -32.07 -1.95 -10.39
C PRO A 147 -31.56 -0.54 -10.15
N VAL A 148 -31.73 0.37 -11.11
CA VAL A 148 -31.17 1.74 -10.99
C VAL A 148 -31.75 2.49 -9.80
N ILE A 149 -33.00 2.24 -9.42
CA ILE A 149 -33.67 2.80 -8.24
C ILE A 149 -33.03 2.38 -6.91
N ASP A 150 -32.27 1.28 -6.90
CA ASP A 150 -31.53 0.78 -5.75
C ASP A 150 -30.04 1.11 -5.82
N ALA A 151 -29.58 1.83 -6.86
CA ALA A 151 -28.20 2.17 -7.12
C ALA A 151 -27.76 3.45 -6.39
N SER A 152 -28.07 3.58 -5.09
CA SER A 152 -27.64 4.74 -4.31
C SER A 152 -26.10 4.85 -4.28
N PRO A 153 -25.52 6.08 -4.20
CA PRO A 153 -24.09 6.28 -4.12
C PRO A 153 -23.41 5.46 -3.03
N HIS A 154 -24.03 5.33 -1.86
CA HIS A 154 -23.55 4.50 -0.75
C HIS A 154 -23.47 3.01 -1.13
N LYS A 155 -24.51 2.46 -1.75
CA LYS A 155 -24.52 1.08 -2.20
C LYS A 155 -23.49 0.85 -3.30
N LEU A 156 -23.42 1.76 -4.28
CA LEU A 156 -22.45 1.69 -5.38
C LEU A 156 -21.02 1.69 -4.85
N TYR A 157 -20.69 2.55 -3.89
CA TYR A 157 -19.36 2.60 -3.30
C TYR A 157 -18.96 1.25 -2.70
N HIS A 158 -19.80 0.66 -1.86
CA HIS A 158 -19.51 -0.63 -1.22
C HIS A 158 -19.48 -1.80 -2.20
N ALA A 159 -20.41 -1.83 -3.15
CA ALA A 159 -20.52 -2.90 -4.11
C ALA A 159 -19.36 -2.90 -5.13
N LEU A 160 -19.05 -1.74 -5.70
CA LEU A 160 -17.96 -1.62 -6.67
C LEU A 160 -16.59 -1.77 -5.99
N LYS A 161 -16.44 -1.32 -4.73
CA LYS A 161 -15.23 -1.57 -3.93
C LYS A 161 -15.02 -3.06 -3.66
N GLU A 162 -16.06 -3.78 -3.20
CA GLU A 162 -15.98 -5.23 -2.98
C GLU A 162 -15.57 -5.94 -4.27
N MET A 163 -16.28 -5.64 -5.36
CA MET A 163 -16.05 -6.26 -6.67
C MET A 163 -14.61 -6.00 -7.16
N ALA A 164 -14.15 -4.75 -7.13
CA ALA A 164 -12.85 -4.35 -7.64
C ALA A 164 -11.69 -4.99 -6.87
N LEU A 165 -11.73 -4.88 -5.53
CA LEU A 165 -10.70 -5.45 -4.67
C LEU A 165 -10.66 -6.99 -4.74
N ARG A 166 -11.82 -7.64 -4.88
CA ARG A 166 -11.89 -9.09 -5.05
C ARG A 166 -11.39 -9.54 -6.43
N ALA A 167 -11.72 -8.80 -7.49
CA ALA A 167 -11.23 -9.11 -8.83
C ALA A 167 -9.70 -9.04 -8.90
N ASP A 168 -9.13 -7.96 -8.39
CA ASP A 168 -7.69 -7.70 -8.38
C ASP A 168 -6.92 -8.74 -7.57
N LYS A 169 -7.39 -9.04 -6.36
CA LYS A 169 -6.73 -10.03 -5.49
C LYS A 169 -6.80 -11.45 -6.03
N GLN A 170 -7.89 -11.82 -6.71
CA GLN A 170 -8.13 -13.22 -7.08
C GLN A 170 -7.50 -13.61 -8.41
N ASP A 171 -7.14 -12.69 -9.29
CA ASP A 171 -6.56 -13.07 -10.57
C ASP A 171 -5.18 -13.72 -10.41
N ASP A 172 -4.27 -13.07 -9.71
CA ASP A 172 -2.93 -13.61 -9.48
C ASP A 172 -2.97 -14.92 -8.70
N LEU A 173 -3.81 -14.99 -7.65
CA LEU A 173 -3.93 -16.20 -6.83
C LEU A 173 -4.53 -17.38 -7.60
N LEU A 174 -5.56 -17.15 -8.43
CA LEU A 174 -6.16 -18.20 -9.24
C LEU A 174 -5.21 -18.67 -10.36
N LEU A 175 -4.47 -17.75 -10.98
CA LEU A 175 -3.48 -18.11 -12.00
C LEU A 175 -2.31 -18.90 -11.40
N GLU A 176 -1.86 -18.57 -10.19
CA GLU A 176 -0.84 -19.34 -9.48
C GLU A 176 -1.36 -20.75 -9.10
N GLU A 177 -2.59 -20.83 -8.56
CA GLU A 177 -3.19 -22.11 -8.12
C GLU A 177 -3.57 -23.02 -9.30
N PHE A 178 -4.07 -22.45 -10.41
CA PHE A 178 -4.65 -23.18 -11.55
C PHE A 178 -4.01 -22.86 -12.91
N GLY A 179 -2.73 -22.43 -12.94
CA GLY A 179 -2.05 -22.01 -14.17
C GLY A 179 -1.98 -23.03 -15.31
N GLY A 180 -2.26 -24.32 -15.05
CA GLY A 180 -2.42 -25.35 -16.09
C GLY A 180 -3.82 -25.39 -16.75
N THR A 181 -4.79 -24.65 -16.20
CA THR A 181 -6.20 -24.64 -16.60
C THR A 181 -6.69 -23.25 -16.91
N LEU A 182 -6.12 -22.23 -16.24
CA LEU A 182 -6.45 -20.82 -16.43
C LEU A 182 -5.32 -20.09 -17.16
N SER A 183 -5.70 -19.11 -17.97
CA SER A 183 -4.78 -18.17 -18.59
C SER A 183 -5.15 -16.72 -18.21
N PRO A 184 -4.18 -15.79 -18.21
CA PRO A 184 -4.47 -14.39 -17.92
C PRO A 184 -5.35 -13.75 -18.99
N VAL A 185 -6.24 -12.86 -18.57
CA VAL A 185 -6.93 -11.95 -19.47
C VAL A 185 -5.98 -10.82 -19.83
N GLU A 186 -5.96 -10.43 -21.11
CA GLU A 186 -5.08 -9.35 -21.58
C GLU A 186 -5.31 -8.06 -20.80
N VAL A 187 -4.21 -7.51 -20.29
CA VAL A 187 -4.18 -6.29 -19.47
C VAL A 187 -3.38 -5.22 -20.20
N THR A 188 -4.06 -4.12 -20.58
CA THR A 188 -3.45 -3.07 -21.42
C THR A 188 -3.07 -1.80 -20.65
N HIS A 189 -3.46 -1.69 -19.38
CA HIS A 189 -3.29 -0.48 -18.56
C HIS A 189 -2.17 -0.54 -17.53
N LEU A 190 -1.51 -1.69 -17.38
CA LEU A 190 -0.39 -1.82 -16.45
C LEU A 190 0.85 -1.09 -16.97
N ALA A 191 1.51 -0.37 -16.09
CA ALA A 191 2.81 0.20 -16.34
C ALA A 191 3.90 -0.81 -15.93
N PRO A 192 4.64 -1.40 -16.90
CA PRO A 192 5.71 -2.31 -16.55
C PRO A 192 6.84 -1.54 -15.86
N LEU A 193 7.32 -2.03 -14.73
CA LEU A 193 8.53 -1.50 -14.12
C LEU A 193 9.75 -1.88 -14.96
N SER A 194 10.78 -1.04 -14.95
CA SER A 194 12.03 -1.33 -15.65
C SER A 194 12.71 -2.58 -15.07
N ALA A 195 13.47 -3.29 -15.89
CA ALA A 195 14.23 -4.45 -15.42
C ALA A 195 15.25 -4.09 -14.31
N GLU A 196 15.72 -2.85 -14.31
CA GLU A 196 16.63 -2.33 -13.28
C GLU A 196 15.90 -2.13 -11.95
N GLU A 197 14.73 -1.52 -11.97
CA GLU A 197 13.89 -1.34 -10.78
C GLU A 197 13.44 -2.69 -10.19
N LYS A 198 13.00 -3.63 -11.03
CA LYS A 198 12.64 -4.98 -10.57
C LYS A 198 13.82 -5.70 -9.89
N ARG A 199 15.03 -5.57 -10.44
CA ARG A 199 16.24 -6.14 -9.81
C ARG A 199 16.57 -5.47 -8.49
N LEU A 200 16.46 -4.14 -8.41
CA LEU A 200 16.69 -3.41 -7.17
C LEU A 200 15.70 -3.82 -6.07
N LYS A 201 14.40 -3.92 -6.41
CA LYS A 201 13.36 -4.36 -5.48
C LYS A 201 13.59 -5.80 -5.00
N LEU A 202 13.96 -6.71 -5.91
CA LEU A 202 14.30 -8.09 -5.54
C LEU A 202 15.53 -8.17 -4.64
N GLN A 203 16.57 -7.39 -4.94
CA GLN A 203 17.76 -7.31 -4.11
C GLN A 203 17.42 -6.78 -2.72
N PHE A 204 16.65 -5.70 -2.65
CA PHE A 204 16.19 -5.12 -1.39
C PHE A 204 15.39 -6.13 -0.54
N LEU A 205 14.44 -6.86 -1.16
CA LEU A 205 13.70 -7.92 -0.49
C LEU A 205 14.64 -8.95 0.15
N ARG A 206 15.56 -9.48 -0.65
CA ARG A 206 16.47 -10.57 -0.23
C ARG A 206 17.44 -10.12 0.86
N GLU A 207 18.09 -8.98 0.68
CA GLU A 207 19.05 -8.45 1.64
C GLU A 207 18.37 -8.09 2.96
N SER A 208 17.19 -7.48 2.92
CA SER A 208 16.44 -7.13 4.12
C SER A 208 16.01 -8.35 4.92
N ILE A 209 15.46 -9.38 4.26
CA ILE A 209 15.06 -10.61 4.96
C ILE A 209 16.29 -11.34 5.49
N GLN A 210 17.34 -11.49 4.69
CA GLN A 210 18.56 -12.20 5.09
C GLN A 210 19.25 -11.52 6.29
N SER A 211 19.32 -10.18 6.29
CA SER A 211 19.90 -9.41 7.40
C SER A 211 19.20 -9.67 8.74
N VAL A 212 17.86 -9.75 8.74
CA VAL A 212 17.12 -10.07 9.97
C VAL A 212 17.31 -11.51 10.40
N ILE A 213 17.35 -12.47 9.44
CA ILE A 213 17.62 -13.87 9.73
C ILE A 213 19.01 -14.03 10.34
N ASP A 214 20.03 -13.41 9.77
CA ASP A 214 21.41 -13.47 10.23
C ASP A 214 21.57 -12.87 11.62
N TYR A 215 20.91 -11.73 11.88
CA TYR A 215 20.91 -11.10 13.18
C TYR A 215 20.28 -11.99 14.27
N LEU A 216 19.12 -12.57 13.99
CA LEU A 216 18.45 -13.49 14.92
C LEU A 216 19.25 -14.80 15.11
N GLY A 217 19.84 -15.31 14.03
CA GLY A 217 20.69 -16.52 14.06
C GLY A 217 22.02 -16.32 14.76
N GLY A 218 22.51 -15.07 14.85
CA GLY A 218 23.76 -14.70 15.53
C GLY A 218 23.72 -14.80 17.06
N GLY A 219 22.54 -15.08 17.64
CA GLY A 219 22.38 -15.25 19.10
C GLY A 219 22.41 -13.94 19.90
N ALA A 220 22.28 -12.79 19.23
CA ALA A 220 22.22 -11.48 19.90
C ALA A 220 20.95 -11.30 20.75
N ILE A 221 19.89 -12.06 20.44
CA ILE A 221 18.62 -12.07 21.17
C ILE A 221 18.26 -13.53 21.45
N ASN A 222 17.91 -13.84 22.71
CA ASN A 222 17.26 -15.12 23.03
C ASN A 222 15.76 -15.00 22.71
N PRO A 223 15.23 -15.72 21.71
CA PRO A 223 13.83 -15.59 21.28
C PRO A 223 12.81 -16.04 22.35
N GLU A 224 13.21 -16.94 23.23
CA GLU A 224 12.33 -17.42 24.31
C GLU A 224 12.24 -16.43 25.46
N GLU A 225 13.32 -15.72 25.77
CA GLU A 225 13.36 -14.73 26.84
C GLU A 225 12.83 -13.37 26.39
N HIS A 226 13.05 -13.02 25.11
CA HIS A 226 12.70 -11.71 24.55
C HIS A 226 11.84 -11.82 23.26
N PRO A 227 10.68 -12.50 23.30
CA PRO A 227 9.86 -12.70 22.12
C PRO A 227 9.31 -11.39 21.55
N GLY A 228 9.10 -10.36 22.36
CA GLY A 228 8.70 -9.02 21.91
C GLY A 228 9.76 -8.31 21.07
N ALA A 229 11.05 -8.50 21.40
CA ALA A 229 12.16 -7.98 20.61
C ALA A 229 12.19 -8.57 19.19
N VAL A 230 12.03 -9.90 19.11
CA VAL A 230 11.94 -10.60 17.82
C VAL A 230 10.72 -10.12 17.03
N ALA A 231 9.58 -9.92 17.68
CA ALA A 231 8.36 -9.43 17.05
C ALA A 231 8.55 -8.04 16.41
N TYR A 232 9.20 -7.09 17.09
CA TYR A 232 9.49 -5.77 16.52
C TYR A 232 10.32 -5.87 15.25
N LEU A 233 11.37 -6.68 15.25
CA LEU A 233 12.25 -6.86 14.08
C LEU A 233 11.51 -7.48 12.89
N LEU A 234 10.71 -8.53 13.13
CA LEU A 234 9.99 -9.23 12.08
C LEU A 234 8.83 -8.39 11.51
N LEU A 235 8.06 -7.72 12.36
CA LEU A 235 6.93 -6.91 11.92
C LEU A 235 7.39 -5.61 11.25
N GLU A 236 8.44 -4.97 11.75
CA GLU A 236 9.07 -3.83 11.07
C GLU A 236 9.44 -4.23 9.64
N LEU A 237 10.13 -5.36 9.48
CA LEU A 237 10.52 -5.87 8.17
C LEU A 237 9.31 -6.11 7.26
N VAL A 238 8.26 -6.78 7.75
CA VAL A 238 7.02 -7.04 6.98
C VAL A 238 6.42 -5.75 6.45
N TYR A 239 6.27 -4.73 7.30
CA TYR A 239 5.65 -3.47 6.90
C TYR A 239 6.54 -2.62 6.00
N ARG A 240 7.84 -2.64 6.23
CA ARG A 240 8.81 -1.96 5.38
C ARG A 240 8.84 -2.55 3.97
N LEU A 241 8.82 -3.87 3.85
CA LEU A 241 8.75 -4.56 2.56
C LEU A 241 7.42 -4.24 1.83
N ASP A 242 6.28 -4.30 2.51
CA ASP A 242 4.97 -3.94 1.94
C ASP A 242 5.00 -2.50 1.39
N TYR A 243 5.47 -1.55 2.21
CA TYR A 243 5.46 -0.14 1.86
C TYR A 243 6.40 0.22 0.70
N LEU A 244 7.62 -0.31 0.69
CA LEU A 244 8.65 0.09 -0.27
C LEU A 244 8.60 -0.70 -1.58
N LEU A 245 8.20 -1.96 -1.54
CA LEU A 245 8.16 -2.80 -2.74
C LEU A 245 6.86 -2.66 -3.51
N ILE A 246 5.74 -2.45 -2.81
CA ILE A 246 4.37 -2.47 -3.37
C ILE A 246 4.20 -3.72 -4.23
N PRO A 247 4.37 -4.91 -3.65
CA PRO A 247 4.20 -6.13 -4.40
C PRO A 247 2.72 -6.43 -4.61
N GLU A 248 2.42 -7.18 -5.65
CA GLU A 248 1.10 -7.73 -5.92
C GLU A 248 1.09 -9.25 -5.67
N GLY A 249 0.00 -9.90 -5.99
CA GLY A 249 -0.12 -11.36 -6.01
C GLY A 249 0.28 -12.06 -4.71
N HIS A 250 1.10 -13.09 -4.85
CA HIS A 250 1.50 -13.95 -3.73
C HIS A 250 2.31 -13.20 -2.65
N THR A 251 3.21 -12.31 -3.05
CA THR A 251 4.04 -11.59 -2.06
C THR A 251 3.17 -10.66 -1.23
N MET A 252 2.25 -9.90 -1.83
CA MET A 252 1.28 -9.08 -1.10
C MET A 252 0.44 -9.93 -0.14
N GLU A 253 -0.13 -11.05 -0.61
CA GLU A 253 -0.94 -11.94 0.23
C GLU A 253 -0.12 -12.56 1.38
N ALA A 254 1.16 -12.89 1.15
CA ALA A 254 2.04 -13.41 2.20
C ALA A 254 2.28 -12.36 3.30
N LEU A 255 2.56 -11.10 2.94
CA LEU A 255 2.75 -10.01 3.89
C LEU A 255 1.46 -9.72 4.68
N GLU A 256 0.31 -9.67 4.01
CA GLU A 256 -1.00 -9.55 4.66
C GLU A 256 -1.32 -10.72 5.58
N ARG A 257 -1.03 -11.94 5.16
CA ARG A 257 -1.25 -13.15 5.96
C ARG A 257 -0.40 -13.14 7.21
N MET A 258 0.88 -12.73 7.12
CA MET A 258 1.77 -12.57 8.27
C MET A 258 1.18 -11.59 9.29
N HIS A 259 0.70 -10.43 8.84
CA HIS A 259 0.03 -9.46 9.71
C HIS A 259 -1.23 -10.05 10.37
N ARG A 260 -2.16 -10.62 9.56
CA ARG A 260 -3.40 -11.22 10.07
C ARG A 260 -3.13 -12.32 11.09
N MET A 261 -2.17 -13.21 10.80
CA MET A 261 -1.77 -14.29 11.69
C MET A 261 -1.24 -13.78 13.04
N TYR A 262 -0.44 -12.72 13.01
CA TYR A 262 0.16 -12.17 14.23
C TYR A 262 -0.89 -11.52 15.15
N PHE A 263 -1.83 -10.75 14.58
CA PHE A 263 -2.85 -9.99 15.29
C PHE A 263 -4.21 -10.71 15.41
N ALA A 264 -4.32 -11.96 14.93
CA ALA A 264 -5.55 -12.75 15.09
C ALA A 264 -5.93 -12.90 16.57
N ARG A 265 -7.19 -12.56 16.89
CA ARG A 265 -7.73 -12.67 18.25
C ARG A 265 -8.06 -14.10 18.69
N GLU A 266 -8.25 -15.00 17.72
CA GLU A 266 -8.80 -16.35 17.93
C GLU A 266 -7.78 -17.35 18.50
N ALA A 267 -6.51 -17.03 18.50
CA ALA A 267 -5.49 -17.90 19.04
C ALA A 267 -4.72 -17.15 20.13
N GLU A 268 -4.92 -17.52 21.38
CA GLU A 268 -3.99 -17.26 22.49
C GLU A 268 -2.67 -18.02 22.27
N GLN A 269 -2.10 -17.88 21.07
CA GLN A 269 -0.82 -18.50 20.75
C GLN A 269 0.30 -17.66 21.37
N PRO A 270 1.29 -18.29 21.99
CA PRO A 270 2.47 -17.58 22.50
C PRO A 270 3.15 -16.74 21.40
N VAL A 271 3.69 -15.59 21.77
CA VAL A 271 4.40 -14.70 20.82
C VAL A 271 5.57 -15.43 20.18
N THR A 272 6.27 -16.30 20.90
CA THR A 272 7.34 -17.15 20.36
C THR A 272 6.86 -18.00 19.20
N PHE A 273 5.70 -18.63 19.29
CA PHE A 273 5.11 -19.42 18.21
C PHE A 273 4.76 -18.57 17.00
N LYS A 274 4.17 -17.38 17.22
CA LYS A 274 3.87 -16.43 16.13
C LYS A 274 5.14 -15.99 15.41
N ASN A 275 6.22 -15.69 16.16
CA ASN A 275 7.51 -15.31 15.59
C ASN A 275 8.12 -16.40 14.73
N VAL A 276 8.07 -17.67 15.18
CA VAL A 276 8.56 -18.81 14.37
C VAL A 276 7.79 -18.93 13.05
N ARG A 277 6.48 -18.73 13.08
CA ARG A 277 5.67 -18.74 11.85
C ARG A 277 6.00 -17.56 10.92
N LEU A 278 6.14 -16.34 11.45
CA LEU A 278 6.56 -15.17 10.68
C LEU A 278 7.90 -15.42 9.97
N LEU A 279 8.87 -15.92 10.73
CA LEU A 279 10.19 -16.24 10.20
C LEU A 279 10.13 -17.30 9.09
N GLY A 280 9.30 -18.34 9.27
CA GLY A 280 9.07 -19.37 8.26
C GLY A 280 8.47 -18.83 6.96
N GLU A 281 7.51 -17.92 7.04
CA GLU A 281 6.92 -17.24 5.88
C GLU A 281 7.95 -16.35 5.16
N LEU A 282 8.74 -15.55 5.89
CA LEU A 282 9.82 -14.74 5.31
C LEU A 282 10.89 -15.62 4.61
N GLN A 283 11.28 -16.74 5.21
CA GLN A 283 12.18 -17.70 4.58
C GLN A 283 11.55 -18.33 3.32
N SER A 284 10.24 -18.51 3.29
CA SER A 284 9.55 -19.01 2.10
C SER A 284 9.59 -17.99 0.96
N LEU A 285 9.46 -16.70 1.23
CA LEU A 285 9.65 -15.65 0.23
C LEU A 285 11.06 -15.67 -0.38
N LEU A 286 12.11 -15.92 0.43
CA LEU A 286 13.48 -16.05 -0.09
C LEU A 286 13.69 -17.22 -1.06
N ARG A 287 12.92 -18.29 -0.89
CA ARG A 287 13.03 -19.50 -1.74
C ARG A 287 12.29 -19.39 -3.07
N ARG A 288 11.45 -18.35 -3.24
CA ARG A 288 10.73 -18.14 -4.49
C ARG A 288 11.68 -17.80 -5.64
N ALA A 289 11.30 -18.23 -6.84
CA ALA A 289 12.02 -17.91 -8.06
C ALA A 289 12.03 -16.39 -8.28
N PRO A 290 13.18 -15.80 -8.68
CA PRO A 290 13.28 -14.38 -8.97
C PRO A 290 12.26 -13.88 -9.99
N GLU A 291 11.99 -14.71 -11.00
CA GLU A 291 11.06 -14.44 -12.10
C GLU A 291 9.63 -14.29 -11.58
N ALA A 292 9.18 -15.19 -10.70
CA ALA A 292 7.85 -15.13 -10.11
C ALA A 292 7.64 -13.86 -9.28
N PHE A 293 8.65 -13.43 -8.50
CA PHE A 293 8.59 -12.16 -7.80
C PHE A 293 8.57 -10.96 -8.76
N ALA A 294 9.37 -11.02 -9.85
CA ALA A 294 9.44 -9.94 -10.81
C ALA A 294 8.12 -9.74 -11.60
N GLU A 295 7.34 -10.81 -11.78
CA GLU A 295 6.00 -10.74 -12.39
C GLU A 295 5.00 -10.01 -11.50
N GLU A 296 5.14 -10.07 -10.18
CA GLU A 296 4.30 -9.37 -9.19
C GLU A 296 4.67 -7.88 -9.01
N LEU A 297 5.67 -7.38 -9.74
CA LEU A 297 6.10 -5.98 -9.70
C LEU A 297 5.66 -5.24 -10.95
N TYR A 298 4.55 -4.50 -10.85
CA TYR A 298 4.01 -3.63 -11.90
C TYR A 298 3.31 -2.42 -11.29
N GLY A 299 3.15 -1.36 -12.08
CA GLY A 299 2.35 -0.20 -11.72
C GLY A 299 0.91 -0.39 -12.18
N GLY A 300 0.00 -0.56 -11.25
CA GLY A 300 -1.44 -0.56 -11.51
C GLY A 300 -2.07 0.79 -11.17
N LYS A 301 -3.29 1.03 -11.68
CA LYS A 301 -4.14 2.14 -11.28
C LYS A 301 -5.10 1.69 -10.20
N SER A 302 -5.33 2.51 -9.17
CA SER A 302 -6.22 2.16 -8.07
C SER A 302 -7.40 3.13 -7.96
N THR A 303 -8.56 2.59 -7.62
CA THR A 303 -9.79 3.37 -7.38
C THR A 303 -10.21 3.29 -5.92
N PHE A 304 -10.04 2.15 -5.30
CA PHE A 304 -10.44 1.90 -3.92
C PHE A 304 -9.25 1.52 -3.05
N GLY A 305 -9.13 2.18 -1.91
CA GLY A 305 -8.13 1.84 -0.90
C GLY A 305 -8.58 0.68 -0.01
N ILE A 306 -7.62 -0.07 0.50
CA ILE A 306 -7.87 -1.18 1.45
C ILE A 306 -7.65 -0.76 2.90
N THR A 307 -6.96 0.35 3.13
CA THR A 307 -6.65 0.86 4.47
C THR A 307 -7.83 1.59 5.10
N LEU A 308 -7.95 1.51 6.43
CA LEU A 308 -9.01 2.19 7.17
C LEU A 308 -8.65 3.66 7.38
N PRO A 309 -9.60 4.61 7.19
CA PRO A 309 -9.38 6.01 7.54
C PRO A 309 -8.99 6.15 9.01
N ALA A 310 -7.95 6.92 9.29
CA ALA A 310 -7.50 7.21 10.64
C ALA A 310 -7.15 8.70 10.79
N SER A 311 -7.52 9.28 11.93
CA SER A 311 -7.11 10.64 12.29
C SER A 311 -5.65 10.70 12.72
N HIS A 312 -5.08 11.90 12.74
CA HIS A 312 -3.77 12.17 13.34
C HIS A 312 -3.68 11.69 14.80
N ASP A 313 -4.74 11.87 15.59
CA ASP A 313 -4.77 11.44 17.00
C ASP A 313 -4.52 9.94 17.15
N ARG A 314 -4.96 9.13 16.19
CA ARG A 314 -4.69 7.69 16.19
C ARG A 314 -3.22 7.39 15.97
N LEU A 315 -2.57 8.07 15.03
CA LEU A 315 -1.13 7.97 14.81
C LEU A 315 -0.35 8.47 16.04
N SER A 316 -0.72 9.63 16.57
CA SER A 316 -0.13 10.21 17.77
C SER A 316 -0.26 9.26 18.98
N GLY A 317 -1.42 8.60 19.13
CA GLY A 317 -1.63 7.57 20.15
C GLY A 317 -0.72 6.35 19.98
N LEU A 318 -0.55 5.86 18.74
CA LEU A 318 0.39 4.76 18.45
C LEU A 318 1.82 5.15 18.78
N ILE A 319 2.26 6.34 18.37
CA ILE A 319 3.61 6.86 18.67
C ILE A 319 3.83 6.90 20.19
N ARG A 320 2.92 7.49 20.96
CA ARG A 320 3.04 7.60 22.42
C ARG A 320 3.07 6.26 23.15
N ASN A 321 2.40 5.25 22.60
CA ASN A 321 2.35 3.92 23.22
C ASN A 321 3.60 3.10 22.94
N GLU A 322 4.18 3.23 21.73
CA GLU A 322 5.28 2.36 21.29
C GLU A 322 6.67 2.95 21.53
N LEU A 323 6.87 4.27 21.40
CA LEU A 323 8.19 4.88 21.57
C LEU A 323 8.85 4.62 22.93
N PRO A 324 8.15 4.60 24.09
CA PRO A 324 8.77 4.32 25.36
C PRO A 324 9.47 2.96 25.43
N ASN A 325 9.06 1.98 24.60
CA ASN A 325 9.71 0.68 24.54
C ASN A 325 11.16 0.78 24.04
N MET A 326 11.53 1.83 23.29
CA MET A 326 12.91 2.05 22.85
C MET A 326 13.89 2.15 24.04
N ASP A 327 13.48 2.84 25.12
CA ASP A 327 14.32 3.02 26.31
C ASP A 327 14.65 1.68 26.95
N TRP A 328 13.62 0.86 27.13
CA TRP A 328 13.81 -0.45 27.73
C TRP A 328 14.79 -1.32 26.92
N TYR A 329 14.62 -1.36 25.57
CA TYR A 329 15.51 -2.15 24.73
C TYR A 329 16.92 -1.58 24.67
N GLN A 330 17.06 -0.25 24.66
CA GLN A 330 18.36 0.41 24.71
C GLN A 330 19.11 0.11 26.01
N ASP A 331 18.42 0.24 27.16
CA ASP A 331 19.00 0.04 28.51
C ASP A 331 19.34 -1.43 28.76
N ASN A 332 18.64 -2.37 28.13
CA ASN A 332 18.88 -3.81 28.26
C ASN A 332 19.84 -4.37 27.18
N GLY A 333 20.50 -3.53 26.40
CA GLY A 333 21.54 -3.94 25.46
C GLY A 333 21.03 -4.48 24.11
N PHE A 334 19.83 -4.09 23.70
CA PHE A 334 19.23 -4.45 22.41
C PHE A 334 19.08 -3.22 21.46
N PRO A 335 20.19 -2.56 21.08
CA PRO A 335 20.14 -1.31 20.33
C PRO A 335 19.50 -1.48 18.93
N GLU A 336 19.65 -2.63 18.28
CA GLU A 336 19.03 -2.88 16.97
C GLU A 336 17.50 -3.00 17.08
N VAL A 337 16.97 -3.51 18.18
CA VAL A 337 15.52 -3.51 18.45
C VAL A 337 15.02 -2.08 18.69
N ALA A 338 15.72 -1.32 19.52
CA ALA A 338 15.39 0.09 19.76
C ALA A 338 15.38 0.87 18.44
N ARG A 339 16.36 0.61 17.55
CA ARG A 339 16.42 1.21 16.22
C ARG A 339 15.27 0.81 15.29
N ALA A 340 14.74 -0.40 15.42
CA ALA A 340 13.63 -0.90 14.59
C ALA A 340 12.26 -0.34 14.99
N ILE A 341 12.06 0.06 16.25
CA ILE A 341 10.75 0.53 16.76
C ILE A 341 10.19 1.72 15.98
N PRO A 342 10.93 2.78 15.64
CA PRO A 342 10.41 3.86 14.81
C PRO A 342 9.95 3.38 13.42
N GLY A 343 10.69 2.46 12.80
CA GLY A 343 10.29 1.81 11.55
C GLY A 343 9.03 0.99 11.68
N TYR A 344 8.90 0.22 12.77
CA TYR A 344 7.67 -0.51 13.10
C TYR A 344 6.46 0.44 13.23
N ILE A 345 6.60 1.55 13.95
CA ILE A 345 5.50 2.52 14.14
C ILE A 345 5.08 3.10 12.79
N ALA A 346 6.05 3.58 11.99
CA ALA A 346 5.79 4.14 10.66
C ALA A 346 5.13 3.11 9.74
N GLY A 347 5.70 1.90 9.68
CA GLY A 347 5.21 0.82 8.84
C GLY A 347 3.84 0.31 9.27
N TYR A 348 3.62 0.07 10.55
CA TYR A 348 2.32 -0.34 11.07
C TYR A 348 1.22 0.67 10.76
N ALA A 349 1.52 1.98 10.93
CA ALA A 349 0.57 3.03 10.62
C ALA A 349 0.21 3.06 9.13
N LEU A 350 1.20 3.02 8.24
CA LEU A 350 1.01 3.05 6.79
C LEU A 350 0.37 1.78 6.23
N PHE A 351 0.60 0.63 6.86
CA PHE A 351 -0.01 -0.64 6.48
C PHE A 351 -1.50 -0.72 6.83
N ASN A 352 -1.87 -0.27 8.03
CA ASN A 352 -3.22 -0.44 8.56
C ASN A 352 -4.14 0.74 8.27
N TYR A 353 -3.59 1.95 8.14
CA TYR A 353 -4.37 3.18 8.13
C TYR A 353 -4.12 4.05 6.91
N ALA A 354 -5.20 4.59 6.41
CA ALA A 354 -5.17 5.80 5.59
C ALA A 354 -4.98 7.00 6.53
N VAL A 355 -3.73 7.37 6.78
CA VAL A 355 -3.40 8.53 7.63
C VAL A 355 -3.55 9.84 6.84
N PRO A 356 -3.71 11.00 7.51
CA PRO A 356 -3.73 12.31 6.83
C PRO A 356 -2.54 12.52 5.90
N PRO A 357 -2.69 13.23 4.77
CA PRO A 357 -1.61 13.44 3.82
C PRO A 357 -0.31 14.00 4.42
N PRO A 358 -0.33 14.96 5.37
CA PRO A 358 0.89 15.41 6.04
C PRO A 358 1.61 14.29 6.81
N ASP A 359 0.85 13.47 7.54
CA ASP A 359 1.40 12.33 8.29
C ASP A 359 2.04 11.33 7.34
N ARG A 360 1.35 10.99 6.24
CA ARG A 360 1.88 10.08 5.22
C ARG A 360 3.19 10.59 4.64
N ASP A 361 3.26 11.86 4.25
CA ASP A 361 4.46 12.45 3.66
C ASP A 361 5.63 12.48 4.66
N LEU A 362 5.36 12.74 5.95
CA LEU A 362 6.38 12.69 6.99
C LEU A 362 6.85 11.25 7.28
N LEU A 363 5.94 10.26 7.34
CA LEU A 363 6.33 8.86 7.51
C LEU A 363 7.10 8.33 6.29
N GLN A 364 6.76 8.78 5.08
CA GLN A 364 7.55 8.50 3.89
C GLN A 364 8.95 9.13 3.96
N LEU A 365 9.05 10.37 4.45
CA LEU A 365 10.36 11.00 4.65
C LEU A 365 11.21 10.20 5.64
N TYR A 366 10.63 9.65 6.72
CA TYR A 366 11.35 8.74 7.62
C TYR A 366 11.97 7.56 6.85
N TYR A 367 11.20 6.89 5.98
CA TYR A 367 11.73 5.80 5.15
C TYR A 367 12.80 6.27 4.14
N ARG A 368 12.69 7.47 3.59
CA ARG A 368 13.73 8.04 2.74
C ARG A 368 15.05 8.25 3.47
N VAL A 369 15.01 8.40 4.79
CA VAL A 369 16.22 8.50 5.64
C VAL A 369 16.74 7.11 5.98
N SER A 370 15.86 6.20 6.47
CA SER A 370 16.27 4.87 6.91
C SER A 370 16.78 4.00 5.77
N GLU A 371 16.16 4.08 4.61
CA GLU A 371 16.44 3.29 3.41
C GLU A 371 17.11 4.13 2.30
N ASN A 372 17.94 5.09 2.71
CA ASN A 372 18.55 6.07 1.80
C ASN A 372 19.21 5.43 0.58
N VAL A 373 19.91 4.28 0.74
CA VAL A 373 20.57 3.55 -0.35
C VAL A 373 19.55 3.00 -1.37
N TYR A 374 18.44 2.46 -0.88
CA TYR A 374 17.36 1.97 -1.74
C TYR A 374 16.75 3.11 -2.57
N PHE A 375 16.47 4.24 -1.93
CA PHE A 375 15.95 5.42 -2.64
C PHE A 375 16.93 6.00 -3.65
N GLN A 376 18.24 5.99 -3.36
CA GLN A 376 19.27 6.37 -4.34
C GLN A 376 19.26 5.40 -5.55
N GLY A 377 19.11 4.10 -5.30
CA GLY A 377 18.96 3.08 -6.36
C GLY A 377 17.75 3.32 -7.24
N LEU A 378 16.65 3.86 -6.71
CA LEU A 378 15.46 4.30 -7.44
C LEU A 378 15.65 5.65 -8.17
N GLY A 379 16.82 6.29 -8.06
CA GLY A 379 17.13 7.56 -8.74
C GLY A 379 16.84 8.82 -7.92
N TYR A 380 16.43 8.70 -6.65
CA TYR A 380 16.31 9.84 -5.76
C TYR A 380 17.71 10.38 -5.44
N ARG A 381 17.90 11.68 -5.56
CA ARG A 381 19.23 12.31 -5.46
C ARG A 381 19.48 13.01 -4.14
N GLN A 382 18.41 13.33 -3.42
CA GLN A 382 18.54 14.01 -2.13
C GLN A 382 19.08 13.03 -1.09
N GLU A 383 20.29 13.32 -0.60
CA GLU A 383 20.93 12.53 0.43
C GLU A 383 20.51 13.03 1.81
N PHE A 384 19.97 12.15 2.61
CA PHE A 384 19.56 12.43 3.99
C PHE A 384 20.52 11.88 5.04
N LEU A 385 21.54 11.14 4.62
CA LEU A 385 22.62 10.66 5.48
C LEU A 385 23.93 11.36 5.12
N GLY A 386 24.70 11.70 6.12
CA GLY A 386 26.08 12.16 5.97
C GLY A 386 27.02 10.99 5.64
N ARG A 387 28.27 11.31 5.31
CA ARG A 387 29.32 10.29 5.04
C ARG A 387 29.63 9.41 6.25
N ASP A 388 29.30 9.86 7.43
CA ASP A 388 29.43 9.15 8.71
C ASP A 388 28.20 8.28 9.05
N GLY A 389 27.21 8.18 8.13
CA GLY A 389 25.96 7.44 8.31
C GLY A 389 24.94 8.12 9.24
N ARG A 390 25.22 9.35 9.70
CA ARG A 390 24.29 10.10 10.55
C ARG A 390 23.26 10.87 9.72
N PRO A 391 22.05 11.12 10.26
CA PRO A 391 21.07 11.94 9.58
C PRO A 391 21.56 13.37 9.33
N ALA A 392 21.36 13.86 8.11
CA ALA A 392 21.89 15.16 7.67
C ALA A 392 20.91 16.28 8.01
N ARG A 393 21.25 17.11 9.00
CA ARG A 393 20.39 18.16 9.58
C ARG A 393 19.78 19.11 8.53
N ARG A 394 20.56 19.63 7.62
CA ARG A 394 20.12 20.64 6.64
C ARG A 394 19.12 20.10 5.64
N PRO A 395 19.39 19.00 4.91
CA PRO A 395 18.45 18.42 3.96
C PRO A 395 17.14 18.02 4.61
N LEU A 396 17.21 17.42 5.82
CA LEU A 396 16.01 16.97 6.54
C LEU A 396 15.09 18.11 6.96
N LYS A 397 15.66 19.19 7.53
CA LYS A 397 14.87 20.38 7.89
C LYS A 397 14.25 21.06 6.66
N ALA A 398 14.94 21.07 5.53
CA ALA A 398 14.43 21.59 4.27
C ALA A 398 13.25 20.73 3.77
N ALA A 399 13.40 19.39 3.74
CA ALA A 399 12.35 18.48 3.31
C ALA A 399 11.10 18.55 4.20
N ILE A 400 11.26 18.64 5.53
CA ILE A 400 10.14 18.89 6.45
C ILE A 400 9.45 20.22 6.11
N GLY A 401 10.20 21.27 5.85
CA GLY A 401 9.66 22.58 5.46
C GLY A 401 8.86 22.54 4.15
N GLU A 402 9.35 21.77 3.16
CA GLU A 402 8.62 21.55 1.89
C GLU A 402 7.30 20.80 2.09
N ILE A 403 7.27 19.80 2.98
CA ILE A 403 6.03 19.09 3.35
C ILE A 403 5.04 20.07 4.02
N VAL A 404 5.50 20.88 4.96
CA VAL A 404 4.65 21.91 5.62
C VAL A 404 4.05 22.87 4.61
N GLU A 405 4.86 23.38 3.68
CA GLU A 405 4.39 24.34 2.68
C GLU A 405 3.37 23.71 1.71
N ARG A 406 3.60 22.44 1.31
CA ARG A 406 2.67 21.68 0.46
C ARG A 406 1.28 21.56 1.09
N HIS A 407 1.22 21.33 2.39
CA HIS A 407 -0.04 21.08 3.11
C HIS A 407 -0.61 22.31 3.81
N ARG A 408 0.06 23.47 3.74
CA ARG A 408 -0.27 24.68 4.49
C ARG A 408 -1.72 25.18 4.31
N ARG A 409 -2.28 25.00 3.11
CA ARG A 409 -3.64 25.44 2.79
C ARG A 409 -4.70 24.65 3.55
N GLU A 410 -4.50 23.34 3.67
CA GLU A 410 -5.47 22.43 4.32
C GLU A 410 -5.20 22.27 5.81
N TYR A 411 -3.95 22.41 6.23
CA TYR A 411 -3.48 22.22 7.60
C TYR A 411 -2.68 23.45 8.08
N PRO A 412 -3.32 24.61 8.24
CA PRO A 412 -2.62 25.88 8.52
C PRO A 412 -1.96 25.91 9.90
N ARG A 413 -2.33 25.01 10.80
CA ARG A 413 -1.75 24.88 12.14
C ARG A 413 -0.57 23.91 12.24
N MET A 414 -0.25 23.19 11.17
CA MET A 414 0.88 22.28 11.12
C MET A 414 2.19 23.03 11.30
N ARG A 415 2.85 22.85 12.45
CA ARG A 415 4.12 23.52 12.82
C ARG A 415 5.06 22.55 13.52
N PRO A 416 5.82 21.73 12.77
CA PRO A 416 6.77 20.78 13.36
C PRO A 416 7.90 21.50 14.09
N VAL A 417 8.18 21.10 15.32
CA VAL A 417 9.26 21.67 16.17
C VAL A 417 10.59 20.99 15.83
N THR A 418 11.21 21.39 14.72
CA THR A 418 12.46 20.79 14.22
C THR A 418 13.71 21.12 15.07
N SER A 419 13.60 21.97 16.11
CA SER A 419 14.72 22.26 17.04
C SER A 419 15.06 21.07 17.94
N HIS A 420 14.09 20.22 18.25
CA HIS A 420 14.24 19.07 19.14
C HIS A 420 14.76 17.81 18.43
N LEU A 421 14.91 17.84 17.10
CA LEU A 421 15.43 16.69 16.36
C LEU A 421 16.89 16.40 16.76
N SER A 422 17.16 15.17 17.15
CA SER A 422 18.50 14.63 17.33
C SER A 422 19.10 14.18 16.00
N PHE A 423 20.38 14.38 15.84
CA PHE A 423 21.15 13.96 14.65
C PHE A 423 22.41 13.17 15.03
N ASP A 424 22.51 12.76 16.30
CA ASP A 424 23.70 12.11 16.85
C ASP A 424 23.87 10.67 16.37
N ASN A 425 22.76 9.96 16.28
CA ASN A 425 22.65 8.62 15.70
C ASN A 425 21.24 8.40 15.14
N PHE A 426 21.04 7.27 14.46
CA PHE A 426 19.78 6.99 13.78
C PHE A 426 18.63 6.65 14.74
N ALA A 427 18.90 5.99 15.88
CA ALA A 427 17.86 5.65 16.86
C ALA A 427 17.30 6.92 17.54
N ASP A 428 18.17 7.82 17.99
CA ASP A 428 17.76 9.09 18.60
C ASP A 428 17.05 9.99 17.59
N PHE A 429 17.51 9.98 16.33
CA PHE A 429 16.80 10.66 15.25
C PHE A 429 15.37 10.10 15.07
N GLY A 430 15.24 8.79 14.94
CA GLY A 430 13.93 8.14 14.75
C GLY A 430 12.96 8.46 15.89
N ARG A 431 13.44 8.45 17.13
CA ARG A 431 12.66 8.85 18.30
C ARG A 431 12.18 10.29 18.18
N SER A 432 13.11 11.23 18.14
CA SER A 432 12.77 12.66 18.13
C SER A 432 11.97 13.07 16.90
N TYR A 433 12.14 12.36 15.78
CA TYR A 433 11.36 12.56 14.56
C TYR A 433 9.89 12.15 14.76
N LEU A 434 9.64 10.97 15.30
CA LEU A 434 8.27 10.51 15.56
C LEU A 434 7.61 11.30 16.70
N GLU A 435 8.34 11.72 17.73
CA GLU A 435 7.82 12.66 18.73
C GLU A 435 7.34 13.94 18.07
N MET A 436 8.16 14.54 17.20
CA MET A 436 7.79 15.73 16.42
C MET A 436 6.54 15.48 15.57
N VAL A 437 6.43 14.32 14.91
CA VAL A 437 5.23 13.95 14.13
C VAL A 437 4.02 13.83 15.03
N GLY A 438 4.13 13.13 16.17
CA GLY A 438 3.03 12.90 17.10
C GLY A 438 2.49 14.15 17.80
N GLU A 439 3.28 15.24 17.84
CA GLU A 439 2.91 16.52 18.45
C GLU A 439 2.29 17.53 17.48
N LEU A 440 2.09 17.16 16.21
CA LEU A 440 1.52 18.07 15.21
C LEU A 440 0.05 18.41 15.50
N ASP A 441 -0.32 19.65 15.24
CA ASP A 441 -1.72 20.06 15.15
C ASP A 441 -2.17 20.02 13.68
N LEU A 442 -2.88 18.94 13.31
CA LEU A 442 -3.46 18.75 11.99
C LEU A 442 -4.96 19.09 11.94
N SER A 443 -5.44 19.93 12.85
CA SER A 443 -6.82 20.44 12.80
C SER A 443 -7.04 21.24 11.51
N ARG A 444 -8.16 20.93 10.83
CA ARG A 444 -8.61 21.68 9.66
C ARG A 444 -9.37 22.93 10.08
N PRO A 445 -9.38 23.98 9.24
CA PRO A 445 -10.11 25.22 9.55
C PRO A 445 -11.62 25.02 9.60
#